data_73dd438530e481135463a82edb902178
#
_entry.id   73dd438530e481135463a82edb902178
#
_cell.length_a   1.000
_cell.length_b   1.000
_cell.length_c   1.000
_cell.angle_alpha   90.00
_cell.angle_beta   90.00
_cell.angle_gamma   90.00
#
_symmetry.space_group_name_H-M   'P 1'
#
loop_
_entity.id
_entity.type
_entity.pdbx_description
1 polymer ?
#
loop_
_entity_poly.entity_id
_entity_poly.type
_entity_poly.pdbx_seq_one_letter_code
_entity_poly.pdbx_strand_id
1 'polypeptide(L)'
;MIDDILAAMDRGELIPYLGPDVLALAGASAPPSSPEALVAQLTAAATVPHKIRNNLTAAAQFIENFKHRKTIVAVMTKAFAVDAEPSDFHKWLAARPKLPLLVNAWYDDLLQKALKVRDNWGIAQGASQSEHFGEWVQYYRPDGSNIPGVERIQDGSGAKAPADAPEETLKWSTLLYQPLGGVSPGGNFIVSDSDYVEVLTEIDIQTPIPEAVQSIRRGKSFLFVGCRFANQLERSFARQIMKRSSDRHWAVLPGTPTKNEERFLAEQNIARIDMSVEDFVAKLTAGAAGSPELASIA
;
A
#
# COMPACT_ATOMS: atom_id res chain seq x y z
N MET A 1 11.91 21.48 4.73
CA MET A 1 10.92 20.45 4.32
C MET A 1 11.52 19.05 4.24
N ILE A 2 12.60 18.81 3.45
CA ILE A 2 13.28 17.48 3.46
C ILE A 2 13.79 17.15 4.85
N ASP A 3 14.44 18.11 5.52
CA ASP A 3 14.95 17.95 6.89
C ASP A 3 13.83 17.66 7.91
N ASP A 4 12.64 18.27 7.76
CA ASP A 4 11.49 18.00 8.61
C ASP A 4 10.99 16.56 8.42
N ILE A 5 10.98 16.05 7.16
CA ILE A 5 10.61 14.69 6.82
C ILE A 5 11.61 13.70 7.43
N LEU A 6 12.91 13.93 7.25
CA LEU A 6 13.96 13.10 7.83
C LEU A 6 13.89 13.08 9.35
N ALA A 7 13.75 14.24 9.98
CA ALA A 7 13.61 14.34 11.43
C ALA A 7 12.36 13.59 11.95
N ALA A 8 11.24 13.66 11.25
CA ALA A 8 10.03 12.90 11.60
C ALA A 8 10.22 11.38 11.43
N MET A 9 10.95 10.95 10.39
CA MET A 9 11.32 9.54 10.21
C MET A 9 12.20 9.04 11.36
N ASP A 10 13.21 9.83 11.75
CA ASP A 10 14.16 9.46 12.80
C ASP A 10 13.53 9.43 14.19
N ARG A 11 12.41 10.13 14.39
CA ARG A 11 11.59 10.02 15.62
C ARG A 11 10.52 8.94 15.55
N GLY A 12 10.35 8.23 14.42
CA GLY A 12 9.29 7.26 14.22
C GLY A 12 7.88 7.88 14.15
N GLU A 13 7.80 9.15 13.76
CA GLU A 13 6.55 9.93 13.65
C GLU A 13 6.03 10.04 12.22
N LEU A 14 6.68 9.36 11.26
CA LEU A 14 6.31 9.39 9.86
C LEU A 14 6.05 7.99 9.33
N ILE A 15 5.00 7.89 8.50
CA ILE A 15 4.58 6.67 7.82
C ILE A 15 4.76 6.87 6.31
N PRO A 16 5.71 6.18 5.67
CA PRO A 16 5.80 6.13 4.22
C PRO A 16 4.59 5.38 3.63
N TYR A 17 3.95 6.00 2.63
CA TYR A 17 2.86 5.43 1.85
C TYR A 17 3.29 5.41 0.38
N LEU A 18 3.59 4.22 -0.12
CA LEU A 18 4.15 4.01 -1.45
C LEU A 18 3.04 3.67 -2.45
N GLY A 19 3.02 4.38 -3.56
CA GLY A 19 2.17 4.09 -4.71
C GLY A 19 2.96 3.47 -5.86
N PRO A 20 2.28 3.18 -6.99
CA PRO A 20 2.88 2.47 -8.13
C PRO A 20 4.10 3.14 -8.75
N ASP A 21 4.17 4.48 -8.82
CA ASP A 21 5.26 5.18 -9.50
C ASP A 21 6.64 4.92 -8.86
N VAL A 22 6.67 4.46 -7.58
CA VAL A 22 7.94 4.08 -6.90
C VAL A 22 8.62 2.91 -7.60
N LEU A 23 7.87 2.03 -8.27
CA LEU A 23 8.42 0.88 -8.97
C LEU A 23 9.30 1.26 -10.16
N ALA A 24 9.13 2.45 -10.74
CA ALA A 24 10.02 2.95 -11.79
C ALA A 24 11.49 3.00 -11.34
N LEU A 25 11.73 3.16 -10.04
CA LEU A 25 13.08 3.16 -9.44
C LEU A 25 13.75 1.77 -9.44
N ALA A 26 13.00 0.69 -9.65
CA ALA A 26 13.53 -0.67 -9.68
C ALA A 26 14.02 -1.10 -11.09
N GLY A 27 13.97 -0.19 -12.05
CA GLY A 27 14.53 -0.39 -13.38
C GLY A 27 13.64 -1.17 -14.34
N ALA A 28 14.25 -1.66 -15.43
CA ALA A 28 13.52 -2.24 -16.57
C ALA A 28 12.78 -3.56 -16.27
N SER A 29 13.22 -4.30 -15.25
CA SER A 29 12.57 -5.56 -14.82
C SER A 29 11.45 -5.33 -13.79
N ALA A 30 11.13 -4.08 -13.46
CA ALA A 30 10.09 -3.76 -12.50
C ALA A 30 8.71 -4.25 -12.95
N PRO A 31 7.83 -4.62 -12.00
CA PRO A 31 6.42 -4.86 -12.30
C PRO A 31 5.74 -3.59 -12.85
N PRO A 32 4.49 -3.68 -13.34
CA PRO A 32 3.77 -2.49 -13.80
C PRO A 32 3.77 -1.37 -12.76
N SER A 33 4.34 -0.22 -13.12
CA SER A 33 4.54 0.93 -12.23
C SER A 33 3.42 1.98 -12.35
N SER A 34 2.32 1.64 -13.01
CA SER A 34 1.15 2.54 -13.10
C SER A 34 -0.14 1.76 -13.38
N PRO A 35 -1.31 2.35 -13.06
CA PRO A 35 -2.61 1.78 -13.44
C PRO A 35 -2.75 1.58 -14.95
N GLU A 36 -2.19 2.47 -15.77
CA GLU A 36 -2.22 2.39 -17.23
C GLU A 36 -1.41 1.19 -17.75
N ALA A 37 -0.23 0.97 -17.21
CA ALA A 37 0.61 -0.18 -17.57
C ALA A 37 -0.06 -1.50 -17.17
N LEU A 38 -0.70 -1.54 -15.99
CA LEU A 38 -1.39 -2.73 -15.50
C LEU A 38 -2.66 -3.02 -16.31
N VAL A 39 -3.51 -2.03 -16.58
CA VAL A 39 -4.74 -2.25 -17.37
C VAL A 39 -4.42 -2.67 -18.80
N ALA A 40 -3.31 -2.21 -19.36
CA ALA A 40 -2.86 -2.68 -20.68
C ALA A 40 -2.57 -4.20 -20.67
N GLN A 41 -1.96 -4.74 -19.61
CA GLN A 41 -1.75 -6.18 -19.47
C GLN A 41 -3.05 -6.96 -19.27
N LEU A 42 -3.97 -6.45 -18.45
CA LEU A 42 -5.29 -7.06 -18.25
C LEU A 42 -6.07 -7.14 -19.57
N THR A 43 -6.09 -6.05 -20.33
CA THR A 43 -6.85 -5.96 -21.59
C THR A 43 -6.16 -6.67 -22.76
N ALA A 44 -4.87 -6.95 -22.68
CA ALA A 44 -4.18 -7.85 -23.60
C ALA A 44 -4.54 -9.33 -23.36
N ALA A 45 -4.80 -9.71 -22.10
CA ALA A 45 -5.19 -11.07 -21.74
C ALA A 45 -6.68 -11.36 -21.95
N ALA A 46 -7.54 -10.33 -21.91
CA ALA A 46 -8.98 -10.47 -22.07
C ALA A 46 -9.59 -9.24 -22.77
N THR A 47 -10.37 -9.49 -23.82
CA THR A 47 -11.04 -8.40 -24.57
C THR A 47 -12.08 -7.70 -23.68
N VAL A 48 -11.97 -6.38 -23.58
CA VAL A 48 -12.92 -5.50 -22.88
C VAL A 48 -13.47 -4.43 -23.80
N PRO A 49 -14.65 -3.86 -23.54
CA PRO A 49 -15.22 -2.76 -24.32
C PRO A 49 -14.28 -1.55 -24.37
N HIS A 50 -14.19 -0.89 -25.52
CA HIS A 50 -13.29 0.24 -25.74
C HIS A 50 -13.46 1.36 -24.69
N LYS A 51 -14.69 1.60 -24.22
CA LYS A 51 -15.02 2.68 -23.27
C LYS A 51 -14.33 2.53 -21.91
N ILE A 52 -14.05 1.29 -21.49
CA ILE A 52 -13.48 1.00 -20.16
C ILE A 52 -12.05 0.46 -20.22
N ARG A 53 -11.50 0.23 -21.41
CA ARG A 53 -10.19 -0.43 -21.59
C ARG A 53 -9.00 0.28 -20.94
N ASN A 54 -9.13 1.56 -20.63
CA ASN A 54 -8.11 2.35 -19.94
C ASN A 54 -8.46 2.64 -18.47
N ASN A 55 -9.52 2.05 -17.97
CA ASN A 55 -9.90 2.16 -16.55
C ASN A 55 -9.63 0.81 -15.87
N LEU A 56 -8.65 0.79 -14.98
CA LEU A 56 -8.17 -0.44 -14.34
C LEU A 56 -9.30 -1.19 -13.62
N THR A 57 -10.02 -0.52 -12.74
CA THR A 57 -11.02 -1.18 -11.89
C THR A 57 -12.24 -1.63 -12.68
N ALA A 58 -12.70 -0.81 -13.64
CA ALA A 58 -13.82 -1.17 -14.51
C ALA A 58 -13.45 -2.30 -15.50
N ALA A 59 -12.22 -2.31 -16.01
CA ALA A 59 -11.74 -3.39 -16.87
C ALA A 59 -11.62 -4.71 -16.09
N ALA A 60 -11.07 -4.65 -14.87
CA ALA A 60 -11.00 -5.79 -13.96
C ALA A 60 -12.40 -6.33 -13.65
N GLN A 61 -13.35 -5.47 -13.29
CA GLN A 61 -14.75 -5.84 -13.04
C GLN A 61 -15.39 -6.52 -14.25
N PHE A 62 -15.18 -5.99 -15.44
CA PHE A 62 -15.70 -6.61 -16.65
C PHE A 62 -15.12 -8.01 -16.88
N ILE A 63 -13.80 -8.17 -16.73
CA ILE A 63 -13.13 -9.46 -16.88
C ILE A 63 -13.65 -10.45 -15.82
N GLU A 64 -13.81 -10.02 -14.58
CA GLU A 64 -14.36 -10.85 -13.51
C GLU A 64 -15.76 -11.38 -13.84
N ASN A 65 -16.65 -10.51 -14.30
CA ASN A 65 -18.01 -10.87 -14.64
C ASN A 65 -18.14 -11.83 -15.83
N PHE A 66 -17.26 -11.70 -16.83
CA PHE A 66 -17.38 -12.45 -18.09
C PHE A 66 -16.34 -13.57 -18.27
N LYS A 67 -15.24 -13.57 -17.49
CA LYS A 67 -14.13 -14.53 -17.58
C LYS A 67 -13.74 -15.14 -16.24
N HIS A 68 -14.49 -14.85 -15.18
CA HIS A 68 -14.26 -15.27 -13.80
C HIS A 68 -13.06 -14.65 -13.09
N ARG A 69 -13.14 -14.54 -11.78
CA ARG A 69 -12.11 -14.03 -10.87
C ARG A 69 -10.74 -14.67 -11.10
N LYS A 70 -10.67 -15.99 -11.33
CA LYS A 70 -9.42 -16.71 -11.59
C LYS A 70 -8.61 -16.14 -12.75
N THR A 71 -9.26 -15.53 -13.76
CA THR A 71 -8.58 -14.87 -14.88
C THR A 71 -7.85 -13.61 -14.39
N ILE A 72 -8.51 -12.82 -13.55
CA ILE A 72 -7.89 -11.64 -12.94
C ILE A 72 -6.67 -12.05 -12.11
N VAL A 73 -6.86 -12.98 -11.18
CA VAL A 73 -5.78 -13.47 -10.31
C VAL A 73 -4.59 -13.98 -11.13
N ALA A 74 -4.83 -14.75 -12.18
CA ALA A 74 -3.76 -15.27 -13.03
C ALA A 74 -2.97 -14.15 -13.75
N VAL A 75 -3.66 -13.13 -14.26
CA VAL A 75 -3.01 -12.00 -14.95
C VAL A 75 -2.25 -11.13 -13.94
N MET A 76 -2.85 -10.84 -12.79
CA MET A 76 -2.21 -10.07 -11.71
C MET A 76 -0.95 -10.79 -11.20
N THR A 77 -1.05 -12.09 -10.92
CA THR A 77 0.11 -12.89 -10.51
C THR A 77 1.21 -12.86 -11.56
N LYS A 78 0.87 -13.04 -12.84
CA LYS A 78 1.86 -12.97 -13.93
C LYS A 78 2.50 -11.60 -14.03
N ALA A 79 1.75 -10.51 -13.79
CA ALA A 79 2.24 -9.14 -13.88
C ALA A 79 3.22 -8.79 -12.75
N PHE A 80 3.00 -9.34 -11.55
CA PHE A 80 3.75 -8.96 -10.34
C PHE A 80 4.72 -10.03 -9.82
N ALA A 81 4.54 -11.31 -10.17
CA ALA A 81 5.49 -12.38 -9.83
C ALA A 81 6.72 -12.36 -10.77
N VAL A 82 7.36 -11.21 -10.86
CA VAL A 82 8.57 -11.01 -11.66
C VAL A 82 9.81 -11.02 -10.77
N ASP A 83 10.94 -11.46 -11.32
CA ASP A 83 12.21 -11.44 -10.61
C ASP A 83 12.85 -10.04 -10.69
N ALA A 84 12.31 -9.14 -9.90
CA ALA A 84 12.81 -7.78 -9.77
C ALA A 84 13.42 -7.55 -8.38
N GLU A 85 14.54 -6.84 -8.37
CA GLU A 85 15.23 -6.46 -7.15
C GLU A 85 14.66 -5.18 -6.54
N PRO A 86 14.63 -5.05 -5.22
CA PRO A 86 14.28 -3.80 -4.55
C PRO A 86 15.20 -2.66 -4.99
N SER A 87 14.63 -1.50 -5.32
CA SER A 87 15.40 -0.30 -5.58
C SER A 87 16.17 0.16 -4.34
N ASP A 88 17.15 1.05 -4.51
CA ASP A 88 17.90 1.62 -3.40
C ASP A 88 16.98 2.38 -2.42
N PHE A 89 15.87 2.92 -2.90
CA PHE A 89 14.87 3.55 -2.02
C PHE A 89 14.16 2.54 -1.13
N HIS A 90 13.76 1.36 -1.65
CA HIS A 90 13.18 0.29 -0.84
C HIS A 90 14.17 -0.19 0.23
N LYS A 91 15.44 -0.39 -0.14
CA LYS A 91 16.52 -0.78 0.79
C LYS A 91 16.76 0.31 1.84
N TRP A 92 16.76 1.58 1.42
CA TRP A 92 16.94 2.72 2.29
C TRP A 92 15.81 2.84 3.34
N LEU A 93 14.55 2.63 2.95
CA LEU A 93 13.42 2.57 3.89
C LEU A 93 13.55 1.37 4.85
N ALA A 94 13.92 0.21 4.32
CA ALA A 94 14.13 -1.00 5.11
C ALA A 94 15.25 -0.84 6.13
N ALA A 95 16.27 -0.05 5.85
CA ALA A 95 17.37 0.23 6.79
C ALA A 95 17.00 1.16 7.96
N ARG A 96 15.77 1.74 7.99
CA ARG A 96 15.32 2.68 9.04
C ARG A 96 14.50 1.99 10.12
N PRO A 97 15.11 1.57 11.25
CA PRO A 97 14.43 0.72 12.24
C PRO A 97 13.28 1.42 12.98
N LYS A 98 13.27 2.75 13.00
CA LYS A 98 12.26 3.56 13.71
C LYS A 98 10.95 3.75 12.92
N LEU A 99 10.84 3.26 11.67
CA LEU A 99 9.59 3.31 10.91
C LEU A 99 8.65 2.19 11.39
N PRO A 100 7.58 2.52 12.15
CA PRO A 100 6.72 1.50 12.73
C PRO A 100 5.70 0.93 11.75
N LEU A 101 5.43 1.65 10.66
CA LEU A 101 4.48 1.28 9.63
C LEU A 101 5.01 1.73 8.26
N LEU A 102 4.95 0.83 7.30
CA LEU A 102 5.17 1.09 5.88
C LEU A 102 3.89 0.68 5.15
N VAL A 103 3.34 1.55 4.31
CA VAL A 103 2.18 1.22 3.48
C VAL A 103 2.64 1.07 2.04
N ASN A 104 2.38 -0.11 1.44
CA ASN A 104 2.55 -0.34 0.01
C ASN A 104 1.16 -0.46 -0.63
N ALA A 105 0.69 0.61 -1.26
CA ALA A 105 -0.61 0.68 -1.92
C ALA A 105 -0.53 0.23 -3.39
N TRP A 106 0.23 -0.82 -3.62
CA TRP A 106 0.33 -1.52 -4.88
C TRP A 106 0.49 -3.01 -4.62
N TYR A 107 0.75 -3.82 -5.66
CA TYR A 107 0.61 -5.28 -5.58
C TYR A 107 1.94 -6.04 -5.57
N ASP A 108 3.06 -5.32 -5.63
CA ASP A 108 4.42 -5.88 -5.68
C ASP A 108 4.93 -6.35 -4.31
N ASP A 109 6.04 -7.10 -4.34
CA ASP A 109 6.72 -7.64 -3.16
C ASP A 109 8.10 -6.99 -2.89
N LEU A 110 8.44 -5.89 -3.58
CA LEU A 110 9.80 -5.31 -3.48
C LEU A 110 10.11 -4.80 -2.08
N LEU A 111 9.14 -4.17 -1.41
CA LEU A 111 9.35 -3.72 -0.04
C LEU A 111 9.47 -4.90 0.94
N GLN A 112 8.73 -6.01 0.71
CA GLN A 112 8.90 -7.25 1.49
C GLN A 112 10.31 -7.82 1.32
N LYS A 113 10.80 -7.88 0.06
CA LYS A 113 12.17 -8.35 -0.24
C LYS A 113 13.22 -7.48 0.45
N ALA A 114 13.04 -6.15 0.44
CA ALA A 114 13.95 -5.24 1.14
C ALA A 114 13.92 -5.42 2.65
N LEU A 115 12.76 -5.68 3.26
CA LEU A 115 12.61 -5.85 4.71
C LEU A 115 13.21 -7.14 5.26
N LYS A 116 13.63 -8.09 4.42
CA LYS A 116 14.32 -9.32 4.86
C LYS A 116 15.61 -9.08 5.63
N VAL A 117 16.17 -7.87 5.59
CA VAL A 117 17.32 -7.48 6.41
C VAL A 117 16.94 -7.23 7.88
N ARG A 118 15.66 -7.21 8.22
CA ARG A 118 15.14 -7.02 9.58
C ARG A 118 14.67 -8.33 10.19
N ASP A 119 14.85 -8.47 11.49
CA ASP A 119 14.42 -9.66 12.23
C ASP A 119 12.98 -9.55 12.77
N ASN A 120 12.50 -8.33 13.06
CA ASN A 120 11.24 -8.10 13.76
C ASN A 120 10.28 -7.22 12.95
N TRP A 121 9.59 -7.84 12.01
CA TRP A 121 8.56 -7.21 11.20
C TRP A 121 7.52 -8.24 10.76
N GLY A 122 6.43 -7.78 10.17
CA GLY A 122 5.42 -8.66 9.58
C GLY A 122 4.53 -7.92 8.61
N ILE A 123 3.57 -8.63 8.04
CA ILE A 123 2.74 -8.16 6.94
C ILE A 123 1.27 -8.23 7.33
N ALA A 124 0.51 -7.17 7.00
CA ALA A 124 -0.93 -7.18 6.95
C ALA A 124 -1.37 -6.91 5.51
N GLN A 125 -2.12 -7.81 4.90
CA GLN A 125 -2.65 -7.66 3.54
C GLN A 125 -4.17 -7.56 3.54
N GLY A 126 -4.72 -6.62 2.79
CA GLY A 126 -6.14 -6.57 2.49
C GLY A 126 -6.55 -7.80 1.68
N ALA A 127 -7.75 -8.31 1.94
CA ALA A 127 -8.28 -9.50 1.29
C ALA A 127 -9.56 -9.18 0.50
N SER A 128 -9.65 -9.67 -0.75
CA SER A 128 -10.85 -9.56 -1.56
C SER A 128 -11.93 -10.50 -1.05
N GLN A 129 -13.14 -10.01 -0.91
CA GLN A 129 -14.29 -10.80 -0.47
C GLN A 129 -14.73 -11.85 -1.50
N SER A 130 -14.37 -11.65 -2.77
CA SER A 130 -14.59 -12.64 -3.83
C SER A 130 -13.81 -13.95 -3.62
N GLU A 131 -12.72 -13.91 -2.84
CA GLU A 131 -11.84 -15.06 -2.58
C GLU A 131 -11.80 -15.44 -1.08
N HIS A 132 -11.98 -14.46 -0.19
CA HIS A 132 -11.84 -14.61 1.26
C HIS A 132 -13.04 -14.02 1.99
N PHE A 133 -14.22 -14.58 1.72
CA PHE A 133 -15.47 -14.09 2.30
C PHE A 133 -15.43 -14.04 3.84
N GLY A 134 -15.64 -12.84 4.38
CA GLY A 134 -15.62 -12.57 5.82
C GLY A 134 -14.22 -12.28 6.40
N GLU A 135 -13.16 -12.41 5.61
CA GLU A 135 -11.81 -12.03 6.01
C GLU A 135 -11.40 -10.76 5.24
N TRP A 136 -11.19 -9.67 5.95
CA TRP A 136 -10.82 -8.38 5.35
C TRP A 136 -9.32 -8.14 5.33
N VAL A 137 -8.59 -8.81 6.21
CA VAL A 137 -7.14 -8.67 6.38
C VAL A 137 -6.55 -10.03 6.75
N GLN A 138 -5.44 -10.36 6.11
CA GLN A 138 -4.63 -11.53 6.42
C GLN A 138 -3.26 -11.08 6.94
N TYR A 139 -2.73 -11.81 7.93
CA TYR A 139 -1.44 -11.51 8.55
C TYR A 139 -0.42 -12.58 8.21
N TYR A 140 0.82 -12.15 7.95
CA TYR A 140 1.91 -13.05 7.58
C TYR A 140 3.20 -12.68 8.30
N ARG A 141 3.98 -13.73 8.63
CA ARG A 141 5.35 -13.58 9.12
C ARG A 141 6.31 -13.23 7.98
N PRO A 142 7.55 -12.82 8.28
CA PRO A 142 8.56 -12.52 7.25
C PRO A 142 8.86 -13.69 6.30
N ASP A 143 8.66 -14.93 6.74
CA ASP A 143 8.84 -16.14 5.93
C ASP A 143 7.65 -16.45 5.01
N GLY A 144 6.60 -15.61 5.06
CA GLY A 144 5.38 -15.79 4.28
C GLY A 144 4.34 -16.72 4.90
N SER A 145 4.62 -17.29 6.08
CA SER A 145 3.63 -18.14 6.77
C SER A 145 2.46 -17.30 7.28
N ASN A 146 1.23 -17.79 7.05
CA ASN A 146 0.01 -17.14 7.51
C ASN A 146 -0.10 -17.25 9.05
N ILE A 147 -0.58 -16.18 9.67
CA ILE A 147 -0.96 -16.15 11.07
C ILE A 147 -2.48 -16.20 11.12
N PRO A 148 -3.08 -17.29 11.63
CA PRO A 148 -4.52 -17.38 11.76
C PRO A 148 -5.07 -16.19 12.54
N GLY A 149 -6.12 -15.54 12.00
CA GLY A 149 -6.85 -14.51 12.73
C GLY A 149 -7.48 -15.08 14.00
N VAL A 150 -7.60 -14.25 15.03
CA VAL A 150 -8.31 -14.64 16.26
C VAL A 150 -9.81 -14.57 15.95
N GLU A 151 -10.49 -15.71 15.96
CA GLU A 151 -11.95 -15.75 15.83
C GLU A 151 -12.57 -15.04 17.03
N ARG A 152 -13.29 -13.94 16.80
CA ARG A 152 -14.16 -13.39 17.84
C ARG A 152 -15.35 -14.32 18.03
N ILE A 153 -15.57 -14.78 19.26
CA ILE A 153 -16.79 -15.51 19.63
C ILE A 153 -17.96 -14.54 19.45
N GLN A 154 -18.89 -14.93 18.58
CA GLN A 154 -20.07 -14.10 18.26
C GLN A 154 -21.08 -14.11 19.42
N ASP A 155 -21.73 -12.97 19.59
CA ASP A 155 -22.88 -12.76 20.49
C ASP A 155 -24.20 -13.35 20.00
N GLY A 156 -24.18 -14.37 19.14
CA GLY A 156 -25.37 -15.04 18.61
C GLY A 156 -26.02 -14.38 17.40
N SER A 157 -25.47 -13.30 16.84
CA SER A 157 -26.05 -12.58 15.68
C SER A 157 -25.73 -13.22 14.32
N GLY A 158 -24.85 -14.21 14.27
CA GLY A 158 -24.44 -14.88 13.03
C GLY A 158 -23.48 -14.10 12.14
N ALA A 159 -23.16 -12.85 12.47
CA ALA A 159 -22.19 -12.05 11.73
C ALA A 159 -20.76 -12.31 12.23
N LYS A 160 -19.83 -12.67 11.34
CA LYS A 160 -18.40 -12.75 11.71
C LYS A 160 -17.87 -11.35 11.95
N ALA A 161 -17.46 -11.03 13.19
CA ALA A 161 -16.67 -9.83 13.44
C ALA A 161 -15.30 -9.98 12.74
N PRO A 162 -14.68 -8.86 12.28
CA PRO A 162 -13.30 -8.93 11.79
C PRO A 162 -12.41 -9.53 12.86
N ALA A 163 -11.54 -10.46 12.45
CA ALA A 163 -10.58 -11.05 13.37
C ALA A 163 -9.69 -9.94 13.97
N ASP A 164 -9.52 -9.94 15.30
CA ASP A 164 -8.56 -9.06 15.95
C ASP A 164 -7.15 -9.33 15.42
N ALA A 165 -6.31 -8.29 15.43
CA ALA A 165 -4.90 -8.47 15.10
C ALA A 165 -4.28 -9.51 16.04
N PRO A 166 -3.63 -10.57 15.50
CA PRO A 166 -3.00 -11.57 16.34
C PRO A 166 -2.01 -10.91 17.31
N GLU A 167 -1.91 -11.41 18.56
CA GLU A 167 -0.99 -10.85 19.57
C GLU A 167 0.45 -10.72 19.08
N GLU A 168 0.87 -11.61 18.18
CA GLU A 168 2.19 -11.59 17.57
C GLU A 168 2.46 -10.27 16.82
N THR A 169 1.43 -9.71 16.19
CA THR A 169 1.55 -8.45 15.41
C THR A 169 1.91 -7.26 16.30
N LEU A 170 1.54 -7.29 17.56
CA LEU A 170 1.85 -6.23 18.53
C LEU A 170 3.32 -6.21 18.95
N LYS A 171 4.06 -7.28 18.66
CA LYS A 171 5.48 -7.42 18.98
C LYS A 171 6.38 -6.96 17.84
N TRP A 172 5.86 -6.74 16.65
CA TRP A 172 6.64 -6.29 15.51
C TRP A 172 7.06 -4.82 15.66
N SER A 173 8.33 -4.56 15.41
CA SER A 173 8.86 -3.19 15.37
C SER A 173 8.42 -2.44 14.12
N THR A 174 8.09 -3.18 13.04
CA THR A 174 7.62 -2.64 11.78
C THR A 174 6.50 -3.50 11.21
N LEU A 175 5.40 -2.88 10.87
CA LEU A 175 4.31 -3.49 10.12
C LEU A 175 4.37 -3.02 8.66
N LEU A 176 4.42 -3.95 7.71
CA LEU A 176 4.15 -3.68 6.30
C LEU A 176 2.66 -3.87 6.04
N TYR A 177 1.96 -2.81 5.67
CA TYR A 177 0.55 -2.87 5.31
C TYR A 177 0.36 -2.74 3.79
N GLN A 178 -0.28 -3.74 3.20
CA GLN A 178 -0.64 -3.77 1.78
C GLN A 178 -2.17 -3.76 1.66
N PRO A 179 -2.79 -2.57 1.64
CA PRO A 179 -4.25 -2.43 1.68
C PRO A 179 -4.97 -3.04 0.49
N LEU A 180 -4.31 -3.16 -0.65
CA LEU A 180 -4.87 -3.71 -1.89
C LEU A 180 -4.53 -5.20 -2.09
N GLY A 181 -3.96 -5.86 -1.07
CA GLY A 181 -3.39 -7.19 -1.22
C GLY A 181 -2.02 -7.14 -1.90
N GLY A 182 -1.56 -8.26 -2.43
CA GLY A 182 -0.27 -8.35 -3.11
C GLY A 182 0.00 -9.71 -3.72
N VAL A 183 1.00 -9.78 -4.59
CA VAL A 183 1.41 -11.01 -5.26
C VAL A 183 1.95 -12.05 -4.28
N SER A 184 2.55 -11.62 -3.19
CA SER A 184 3.13 -12.44 -2.13
C SER A 184 2.84 -11.79 -0.76
N PRO A 185 2.63 -12.56 0.33
CA PRO A 185 2.45 -14.02 0.38
C PRO A 185 1.04 -14.47 -0.03
N GLY A 186 0.01 -13.60 0.05
CA GLY A 186 -1.39 -13.98 -0.10
C GLY A 186 -1.81 -14.36 -1.52
N GLY A 187 -1.20 -13.74 -2.54
CA GLY A 187 -1.63 -13.91 -3.94
C GLY A 187 -3.05 -13.42 -4.19
N ASN A 188 -3.48 -12.40 -3.47
CA ASN A 188 -4.83 -11.87 -3.42
C ASN A 188 -4.83 -10.38 -3.79
N PHE A 189 -5.84 -9.92 -4.54
CA PHE A 189 -5.82 -8.60 -5.17
C PHE A 189 -7.17 -7.91 -5.04
N ILE A 190 -7.18 -6.72 -4.47
CA ILE A 190 -8.32 -5.79 -4.47
C ILE A 190 -8.13 -4.90 -5.69
N VAL A 191 -8.83 -5.19 -6.80
CA VAL A 191 -8.57 -4.54 -8.10
C VAL A 191 -9.82 -4.20 -8.89
N SER A 192 -10.94 -4.91 -8.71
CA SER A 192 -12.21 -4.64 -9.41
C SER A 192 -13.03 -3.54 -8.73
N ASP A 193 -13.99 -2.95 -9.44
CA ASP A 193 -14.91 -1.97 -8.85
C ASP A 193 -15.66 -2.57 -7.65
N SER A 194 -16.09 -3.85 -7.71
CA SER A 194 -16.75 -4.51 -6.59
C SER A 194 -15.84 -4.68 -5.39
N ASP A 195 -14.57 -5.10 -5.58
CA ASP A 195 -13.60 -5.21 -4.49
C ASP A 195 -13.49 -3.88 -3.71
N TYR A 196 -13.35 -2.76 -4.45
CA TYR A 196 -13.23 -1.43 -3.82
C TYR A 196 -14.52 -0.99 -3.14
N VAL A 197 -15.68 -1.24 -3.76
CA VAL A 197 -16.99 -0.90 -3.16
C VAL A 197 -17.19 -1.67 -1.87
N GLU A 198 -16.92 -2.96 -1.85
CA GLU A 198 -17.03 -3.81 -0.68
C GLU A 198 -16.16 -3.30 0.47
N VAL A 199 -14.86 -3.10 0.22
CA VAL A 199 -13.94 -2.59 1.26
C VAL A 199 -14.36 -1.19 1.74
N LEU A 200 -14.73 -0.26 0.85
CA LEU A 200 -15.09 1.10 1.23
C LEU A 200 -16.45 1.17 1.95
N THR A 201 -17.39 0.29 1.63
CA THR A 201 -18.68 0.23 2.32
C THR A 201 -18.53 -0.31 3.74
N GLU A 202 -17.71 -1.35 3.91
CA GLU A 202 -17.47 -1.97 5.21
C GLU A 202 -16.61 -1.10 6.15
N ILE A 203 -15.87 -0.13 5.63
CA ILE A 203 -15.05 0.78 6.45
C ILE A 203 -15.86 1.49 7.55
N ASP A 204 -17.11 1.79 7.30
CA ASP A 204 -17.97 2.46 8.29
C ASP A 204 -18.64 1.46 9.26
N ILE A 205 -18.73 0.18 8.90
CA ILE A 205 -19.44 -0.86 9.68
C ILE A 205 -18.46 -1.72 10.47
N GLN A 206 -17.44 -2.28 9.82
CA GLN A 206 -16.54 -3.27 10.40
C GLN A 206 -15.06 -2.86 10.39
N THR A 207 -14.75 -1.72 9.82
CA THR A 207 -13.40 -1.15 9.75
C THR A 207 -12.36 -2.14 9.19
N PRO A 208 -12.32 -2.38 7.87
CA PRO A 208 -11.35 -3.30 7.23
C PRO A 208 -9.89 -2.83 7.34
N ILE A 209 -9.65 -1.64 7.92
CA ILE A 209 -8.30 -1.20 8.23
C ILE A 209 -7.86 -1.87 9.53
N PRO A 210 -6.76 -2.64 9.53
CA PRO A 210 -6.28 -3.39 10.68
C PRO A 210 -6.16 -2.52 11.94
N GLU A 211 -6.57 -3.04 13.08
CA GLU A 211 -6.46 -2.33 14.35
C GLU A 211 -5.01 -1.93 14.68
N ALA A 212 -4.05 -2.78 14.33
CA ALA A 212 -2.63 -2.47 14.44
C ALA A 212 -2.26 -1.21 13.65
N VAL A 213 -2.74 -1.07 12.38
CA VAL A 213 -2.54 0.13 11.57
C VAL A 213 -3.21 1.35 12.20
N GLN A 214 -4.45 1.18 12.70
CA GLN A 214 -5.18 2.26 13.37
C GLN A 214 -4.47 2.76 14.63
N SER A 215 -3.87 1.86 15.39
CA SER A 215 -3.11 2.21 16.60
C SER A 215 -1.80 2.90 16.27
N ILE A 216 -1.03 2.36 15.32
CA ILE A 216 0.28 2.90 14.92
C ILE A 216 0.14 4.30 14.31
N ARG A 217 -0.85 4.57 13.47
CA ARG A 217 -1.00 5.83 12.73
C ARG A 217 -1.37 7.04 13.59
N ARG A 218 -1.84 6.83 14.82
CA ARG A 218 -2.28 7.93 15.70
C ARG A 218 -1.16 8.94 15.94
N GLY A 219 -1.45 10.22 15.63
CA GLY A 219 -0.50 11.31 15.79
C GLY A 219 0.71 11.29 14.85
N LYS A 220 0.74 10.40 13.87
CA LYS A 220 1.86 10.31 12.91
C LYS A 220 1.50 10.98 11.59
N SER A 221 2.51 11.50 10.92
CA SER A 221 2.41 12.08 9.59
C SER A 221 2.51 11.01 8.51
N PHE A 222 1.88 11.24 7.36
CA PHE A 222 2.07 10.41 6.17
C PHE A 222 2.95 11.12 5.15
N LEU A 223 3.80 10.35 4.48
CA LEU A 223 4.55 10.75 3.31
C LEU A 223 4.13 9.87 2.12
N PHE A 224 3.36 10.46 1.22
CA PHE A 224 2.91 9.80 0.01
C PHE A 224 3.97 9.94 -1.08
N VAL A 225 4.46 8.82 -1.62
CA VAL A 225 5.47 8.78 -2.69
C VAL A 225 4.97 7.88 -3.81
N GLY A 226 4.92 8.42 -5.03
CA GLY A 226 4.46 7.66 -6.19
C GLY A 226 2.94 7.41 -6.24
N CYS A 227 2.15 8.21 -5.51
CA CYS A 227 0.70 8.19 -5.51
C CYS A 227 0.15 9.34 -6.34
N ARG A 228 -0.94 9.10 -7.10
CA ARG A 228 -1.53 10.12 -7.98
C ARG A 228 -2.83 10.73 -7.46
N PHE A 229 -3.59 10.11 -6.61
CA PHE A 229 -4.91 10.58 -6.14
C PHE A 229 -5.89 10.95 -7.27
N ALA A 230 -5.69 10.42 -8.47
CA ALA A 230 -6.41 10.82 -9.66
C ALA A 230 -7.89 10.43 -9.59
N ASN A 231 -8.20 9.24 -9.08
CA ASN A 231 -9.55 8.73 -8.99
C ASN A 231 -10.13 8.83 -7.56
N GLN A 232 -11.45 8.67 -7.46
CA GLN A 232 -12.18 8.75 -6.19
C GLN A 232 -11.79 7.62 -5.22
N LEU A 233 -11.51 6.43 -5.74
CA LEU A 233 -11.22 5.24 -4.92
C LEU A 233 -9.87 5.41 -4.21
N GLU A 234 -8.83 5.85 -4.93
CA GLU A 234 -7.51 6.15 -4.35
C GLU A 234 -7.60 7.18 -3.23
N ARG A 235 -8.33 8.29 -3.48
CA ARG A 235 -8.54 9.32 -2.46
C ARG A 235 -9.29 8.80 -1.25
N SER A 236 -10.32 7.97 -1.45
CA SER A 236 -11.10 7.39 -0.36
C SER A 236 -10.26 6.44 0.47
N PHE A 237 -9.47 5.57 -0.17
CA PHE A 237 -8.54 4.67 0.53
C PHE A 237 -7.50 5.43 1.34
N ALA A 238 -6.80 6.38 0.72
CA ALA A 238 -5.79 7.20 1.42
C ALA A 238 -6.41 7.92 2.62
N ARG A 239 -7.58 8.56 2.45
CA ARG A 239 -8.31 9.24 3.54
C ARG A 239 -8.61 8.30 4.69
N GLN A 240 -9.08 7.10 4.42
CA GLN A 240 -9.43 6.14 5.46
C GLN A 240 -8.19 5.60 6.18
N ILE A 241 -7.13 5.31 5.44
CA ILE A 241 -5.87 4.83 6.03
C ILE A 241 -5.26 5.91 6.94
N MET A 242 -5.31 7.19 6.54
CA MET A 242 -4.76 8.29 7.34
C MET A 242 -5.71 8.88 8.38
N LYS A 243 -6.94 8.39 8.50
CA LYS A 243 -7.95 8.89 9.45
C LYS A 243 -7.41 8.85 10.90
N ARG A 244 -7.54 9.95 11.64
CA ARG A 244 -7.06 10.11 13.03
C ARG A 244 -5.52 10.02 13.18
N SER A 245 -4.78 10.34 12.13
CA SER A 245 -3.33 10.58 12.16
C SER A 245 -3.03 12.03 12.62
N SER A 246 -1.84 12.57 12.31
CA SER A 246 -1.53 13.98 12.59
C SER A 246 -2.24 14.93 11.62
N ASP A 247 -2.08 16.24 11.85
CA ASP A 247 -2.67 17.28 11.00
C ASP A 247 -1.73 17.73 9.87
N ARG A 248 -0.58 17.10 9.69
CA ARG A 248 0.40 17.48 8.67
C ARG A 248 0.94 16.26 7.92
N HIS A 249 0.80 16.29 6.60
CA HIS A 249 1.23 15.23 5.71
C HIS A 249 1.98 15.81 4.51
N TRP A 250 2.68 14.96 3.75
CA TRP A 250 3.39 15.33 2.53
C TRP A 250 3.07 14.38 1.39
N ALA A 251 3.02 14.91 0.17
CA ALA A 251 2.89 14.10 -1.04
C ALA A 251 3.84 14.57 -2.13
N VAL A 252 4.64 13.65 -2.65
CA VAL A 252 5.46 13.86 -3.85
C VAL A 252 4.55 13.69 -5.05
N LEU A 253 4.20 14.82 -5.68
CA LEU A 253 3.25 14.87 -6.80
C LEU A 253 3.77 15.85 -7.85
N PRO A 254 4.49 15.35 -8.89
CA PRO A 254 5.03 16.19 -9.95
C PRO A 254 3.97 16.72 -10.91
N GLY A 255 4.29 17.84 -11.56
CA GLY A 255 3.46 18.43 -12.61
C GLY A 255 2.24 19.17 -12.07
N THR A 256 1.26 19.43 -12.92
CA THR A 256 0.05 20.17 -12.53
C THR A 256 -1.02 19.21 -12.02
N PRO A 257 -1.41 19.29 -10.74
CA PRO A 257 -2.49 18.47 -10.21
C PRO A 257 -3.84 18.86 -10.81
N THR A 258 -4.74 17.90 -10.87
CA THR A 258 -6.14 18.17 -11.21
C THR A 258 -6.86 18.91 -10.08
N LYS A 259 -7.99 19.56 -10.38
CA LYS A 259 -8.81 20.25 -9.37
C LYS A 259 -9.25 19.32 -8.21
N ASN A 260 -9.47 18.03 -8.51
CA ASN A 260 -9.84 17.04 -7.49
C ASN A 260 -8.66 16.66 -6.60
N GLU A 261 -7.46 16.55 -7.17
CA GLU A 261 -6.22 16.33 -6.40
C GLU A 261 -5.92 17.53 -5.51
N GLU A 262 -5.95 18.76 -6.06
CA GLU A 262 -5.74 19.99 -5.27
C GLU A 262 -6.71 20.08 -4.09
N ARG A 263 -8.00 19.84 -4.33
CA ARG A 263 -9.00 19.85 -3.26
C ARG A 263 -8.74 18.78 -2.22
N PHE A 264 -8.38 17.55 -2.62
CA PHE A 264 -8.07 16.47 -1.71
C PHE A 264 -6.85 16.80 -0.84
N LEU A 265 -5.77 17.31 -1.45
CA LEU A 265 -4.56 17.72 -0.71
C LEU A 265 -4.89 18.80 0.32
N ALA A 266 -5.68 19.81 -0.06
CA ALA A 266 -6.11 20.88 0.84
C ALA A 266 -7.00 20.36 1.98
N GLU A 267 -8.03 19.54 1.68
CA GLU A 267 -8.95 18.98 2.66
C GLU A 267 -8.25 18.07 3.68
N GLN A 268 -7.19 17.37 3.26
CA GLN A 268 -6.44 16.45 4.11
C GLN A 268 -5.16 17.06 4.70
N ASN A 269 -4.94 18.36 4.51
CA ASN A 269 -3.74 19.08 4.97
C ASN A 269 -2.44 18.42 4.53
N ILE A 270 -2.38 18.03 3.26
CA ILE A 270 -1.23 17.39 2.64
C ILE A 270 -0.41 18.44 1.88
N ALA A 271 0.80 18.71 2.33
CA ALA A 271 1.74 19.60 1.65
C ALA A 271 2.29 18.93 0.39
N ARG A 272 2.05 19.53 -0.78
CA ARG A 272 2.57 19.03 -2.05
C ARG A 272 4.05 19.35 -2.21
N ILE A 273 4.79 18.35 -2.67
CA ILE A 273 6.18 18.44 -3.13
C ILE A 273 6.17 18.28 -4.65
N ASP A 274 6.34 19.40 -5.37
CA ASP A 274 6.37 19.42 -6.84
C ASP A 274 7.74 18.97 -7.34
N MET A 275 7.93 17.67 -7.41
CA MET A 275 9.19 17.03 -7.78
C MET A 275 8.93 15.63 -8.32
N SER A 276 9.79 15.13 -9.22
CA SER A 276 9.74 13.73 -9.62
C SER A 276 10.05 12.81 -8.43
N VAL A 277 9.61 11.54 -8.49
CA VAL A 277 9.93 10.56 -7.44
C VAL A 277 11.43 10.34 -7.36
N GLU A 278 12.12 10.29 -8.49
CA GLU A 278 13.57 10.12 -8.60
C GLU A 278 14.33 11.26 -7.92
N ASP A 279 14.00 12.51 -8.26
CA ASP A 279 14.65 13.69 -7.68
C ASP A 279 14.37 13.80 -6.17
N PHE A 280 13.15 13.50 -5.76
CA PHE A 280 12.79 13.49 -4.34
C PHE A 280 13.60 12.46 -3.56
N VAL A 281 13.66 11.24 -4.06
CA VAL A 281 14.43 10.15 -3.43
C VAL A 281 15.91 10.48 -3.38
N ALA A 282 16.48 11.01 -4.46
CA ALA A 282 17.89 11.43 -4.47
C ALA A 282 18.19 12.48 -3.40
N LYS A 283 17.31 13.50 -3.25
CA LYS A 283 17.47 14.53 -2.21
C LYS A 283 17.26 13.98 -0.80
N LEU A 284 16.28 13.10 -0.62
CA LEU A 284 15.97 12.51 0.69
C LEU A 284 17.12 11.64 1.18
N THR A 285 17.68 10.80 0.31
CA THR A 285 18.79 9.89 0.65
C THR A 285 20.11 10.65 0.86
N ALA A 286 20.39 11.68 0.06
CA ALA A 286 21.55 12.54 0.24
C ALA A 286 21.51 13.33 1.57
N GLY A 287 20.34 13.86 1.94
CA GLY A 287 20.15 14.55 3.22
C GLY A 287 20.37 13.66 4.43
N ALA A 288 20.05 12.36 4.32
CA ALA A 288 20.28 11.38 5.37
C ALA A 288 21.75 11.01 5.56
N ALA A 289 22.59 11.10 4.54
CA ALA A 289 24.03 10.81 4.63
C ALA A 289 24.79 11.84 5.51
N GLY A 290 24.19 13.01 5.76
CA GLY A 290 24.71 14.02 6.68
C GLY A 290 24.34 13.81 8.16
N SER A 291 23.54 12.82 8.51
CA SER A 291 23.12 12.54 9.88
C SER A 291 24.06 11.53 10.55
N PRO A 292 24.58 11.82 11.76
CA PRO A 292 25.66 11.02 12.39
C PRO A 292 25.26 9.61 12.84
N GLU A 293 23.97 9.25 12.88
CA GLU A 293 23.51 7.94 13.36
C GLU A 293 23.74 6.76 12.39
N LEU A 294 23.95 7.00 11.09
CA LEU A 294 24.17 5.94 10.10
C LEU A 294 25.63 5.54 9.89
N ALA A 295 26.59 6.29 10.46
CA ALA A 295 28.02 6.00 10.36
C ALA A 295 28.50 4.84 11.26
N SER A 296 27.62 4.26 12.10
CA SER A 296 27.99 3.21 13.06
C SER A 296 27.58 1.77 12.67
N ILE A 297 27.02 1.58 11.45
CA ILE A 297 26.52 0.26 10.97
C ILE A 297 27.25 -0.22 9.69
N ALA A 298 28.33 0.49 9.30
CA ALA A 298 29.16 0.08 8.17
C ALA A 298 30.37 -0.75 8.61
#